data_8dfe4178b7c065458964c0d635655d83
#
_entry.id   8dfe4178b7c065458964c0d635655d83
#
_cell.length_a   1.000
_cell.length_b   1.000
_cell.length_c   1.000
_cell.angle_alpha   90.00
_cell.angle_beta   90.00
_cell.angle_gamma   90.00
#
_symmetry.space_group_name_H-M   'P 1'
#
loop_
_entity.id
_entity.type
_entity.pdbx_description
1 polymer ?
#
loop_
_entity_poly.entity_id
_entity_poly.type
_entity_poly.pdbx_seq_one_letter_code
_entity_poly.pdbx_strand_id
1 'polypeptide(L)'
;MKLNLNDITFIIVTYQSDKIIKNCLDSLPTESKKIIIENSNNINLEKELKKKYDNIEVILSSNIGMGAGNNIGLKACKTSYAYVLNPDTKFHDDTLKNLIETLNNINDFTLVSPLNDNKNFPNYKKSNPSTKTAENILSVDSIDGFSMLFNLKKFKNQNFFDENFFLYLENDDLCLRIKKREELIYIVTNSLINHKGSISINDKLEYLRNWHWMWSKFYFNRKHYGYFNAISKISLNFSAACFKYLIYSFLLNSHKKKIYKMRLCGIFASLIGKKSSFRIDN
;
A
#
# COMPACT_ATOMS: atom_id res chain seq x y z
N MET A 1 -25.79 -11.84 -3.99
CA MET A 1 -25.99 -11.14 -2.70
C MET A 1 -25.45 -9.75 -2.89
N LYS A 2 -26.22 -8.71 -2.60
CA LYS A 2 -25.74 -7.31 -2.74
C LYS A 2 -24.75 -6.99 -1.63
N LEU A 3 -23.64 -6.32 -2.00
CA LEU A 3 -22.66 -5.78 -1.07
C LEU A 3 -23.30 -4.69 -0.19
N ASN A 4 -23.06 -4.74 1.10
CA ASN A 4 -23.47 -3.69 2.05
C ASN A 4 -22.34 -3.42 3.06
N LEU A 5 -22.48 -2.40 3.88
CA LEU A 5 -21.47 -2.00 4.85
C LEU A 5 -21.08 -3.11 5.83
N ASN A 6 -22.05 -3.93 6.27
CA ASN A 6 -21.81 -5.01 7.22
C ASN A 6 -20.95 -6.14 6.66
N ASP A 7 -20.82 -6.21 5.33
CA ASP A 7 -19.98 -7.18 4.63
C ASP A 7 -18.51 -6.73 4.52
N ILE A 8 -18.19 -5.51 5.00
CA ILE A 8 -16.87 -4.88 4.88
C ILE A 8 -16.23 -4.74 6.26
N THR A 9 -14.96 -5.14 6.37
CA THR A 9 -14.09 -4.79 7.51
C THR A 9 -12.97 -3.87 7.02
N PHE A 10 -12.80 -2.73 7.66
CA PHE A 10 -11.71 -1.81 7.37
C PHE A 10 -10.44 -2.26 8.08
N ILE A 11 -9.32 -2.31 7.35
CA ILE A 11 -8.01 -2.73 7.85
C ILE A 11 -7.04 -1.57 7.68
N ILE A 12 -6.41 -1.13 8.75
CA ILE A 12 -5.50 0.01 8.73
C ILE A 12 -4.21 -0.39 9.45
N VAL A 13 -3.09 -0.34 8.74
CA VAL A 13 -1.76 -0.49 9.34
C VAL A 13 -1.26 0.88 9.74
N THR A 14 -0.89 1.05 11.01
CA THR A 14 -0.32 2.29 11.54
C THR A 14 1.08 2.05 12.09
N TYR A 15 1.99 3.00 11.87
CA TYR A 15 3.34 3.02 12.43
C TYR A 15 3.69 4.45 12.79
N GLN A 16 3.77 4.75 14.10
CA GLN A 16 4.05 6.11 14.60
C GLN A 16 3.13 7.18 13.98
N SER A 17 1.84 6.85 13.79
CA SER A 17 0.88 7.70 13.09
C SER A 17 -0.29 8.16 13.99
N ASP A 18 -0.08 8.25 15.28
CA ASP A 18 -1.07 8.51 16.34
C ASP A 18 -1.97 9.72 16.06
N LYS A 19 -1.37 10.79 15.49
CA LYS A 19 -2.09 12.03 15.16
C LYS A 19 -2.91 11.93 13.86
N ILE A 20 -2.52 11.04 12.96
CA ILE A 20 -3.05 10.96 11.59
C ILE A 20 -4.20 9.96 11.51
N ILE A 21 -4.06 8.80 12.16
CA ILE A 21 -5.03 7.70 12.11
C ILE A 21 -6.44 8.14 12.57
N LYS A 22 -6.54 9.06 13.51
CA LYS A 22 -7.83 9.54 14.03
C LYS A 22 -8.66 10.22 12.94
N ASN A 23 -8.03 11.03 12.08
CA ASN A 23 -8.72 11.66 10.96
C ASN A 23 -9.25 10.65 9.93
N CYS A 24 -8.52 9.55 9.72
CA CYS A 24 -8.98 8.44 8.89
C CYS A 24 -10.19 7.76 9.54
N LEU A 25 -10.08 7.37 10.81
CA LEU A 25 -11.15 6.69 11.54
C LEU A 25 -12.42 7.55 11.68
N ASP A 26 -12.27 8.85 11.94
CA ASP A 26 -13.38 9.80 12.06
C ASP A 26 -14.12 10.01 10.71
N SER A 27 -13.52 9.63 9.57
CA SER A 27 -14.16 9.67 8.24
C SER A 27 -14.87 8.36 7.85
N LEU A 28 -14.72 7.31 8.65
CA LEU A 28 -15.39 6.02 8.41
C LEU A 28 -16.73 5.97 9.14
N PRO A 29 -17.71 5.20 8.64
CA PRO A 29 -18.98 4.99 9.34
C PRO A 29 -18.74 4.44 10.75
N THR A 30 -19.44 4.97 11.74
CA THR A 30 -19.27 4.62 13.15
C THR A 30 -19.51 3.14 13.40
N GLU A 31 -20.56 2.57 12.80
CA GLU A 31 -20.96 1.17 12.92
C GLU A 31 -20.04 0.18 12.19
N SER A 32 -19.12 0.66 11.33
CA SER A 32 -18.24 -0.21 10.55
C SER A 32 -17.25 -0.99 11.40
N LYS A 33 -16.97 -2.23 11.01
CA LYS A 33 -15.94 -3.08 11.64
C LYS A 33 -14.55 -2.59 11.24
N LYS A 34 -13.64 -2.47 12.21
CA LYS A 34 -12.29 -1.94 12.02
C LYS A 34 -11.26 -2.86 12.68
N ILE A 35 -10.21 -3.19 11.95
CA ILE A 35 -9.01 -3.90 12.46
C ILE A 35 -7.81 -2.99 12.24
N ILE A 36 -7.16 -2.59 13.33
CA ILE A 36 -5.97 -1.76 13.29
C ILE A 36 -4.76 -2.61 13.62
N ILE A 37 -3.77 -2.61 12.75
CA ILE A 37 -2.48 -3.23 13.02
C ILE A 37 -1.54 -2.13 13.48
N GLU A 38 -1.29 -2.07 14.78
CA GLU A 38 -0.37 -1.10 15.36
C GLU A 38 1.05 -1.66 15.31
N ASN A 39 1.81 -1.20 14.31
CA ASN A 39 3.09 -1.78 13.87
C ASN A 39 4.31 -1.19 14.61
N SER A 40 4.10 -0.39 15.66
CA SER A 40 5.14 0.13 16.57
C SER A 40 5.01 -0.37 18.01
N ASN A 41 4.09 -1.31 18.25
CA ASN A 41 3.78 -1.88 19.56
C ASN A 41 3.38 -0.83 20.62
N ASN A 42 2.62 0.21 20.17
CA ASN A 42 2.19 1.32 21.00
C ASN A 42 0.91 0.98 21.77
N ILE A 43 1.07 0.48 23.00
CA ILE A 43 -0.03 0.10 23.92
C ILE A 43 -0.90 1.32 24.28
N ASN A 44 -0.34 2.52 24.33
CA ASN A 44 -1.10 3.72 24.67
C ASN A 44 -2.07 4.08 23.55
N LEU A 45 -1.62 4.01 22.29
CA LEU A 45 -2.51 4.21 21.13
C LEU A 45 -3.61 3.15 21.09
N GLU A 46 -3.28 1.87 21.35
CA GLU A 46 -4.30 0.80 21.43
C GLU A 46 -5.40 1.15 22.43
N LYS A 47 -5.03 1.51 23.68
CA LYS A 47 -5.99 1.88 24.74
C LYS A 47 -6.85 3.08 24.35
N GLU A 48 -6.22 4.09 23.73
CA GLU A 48 -6.93 5.29 23.29
C GLU A 48 -7.95 4.97 22.19
N LEU A 49 -7.56 4.20 21.16
CA LEU A 49 -8.45 3.83 20.06
C LEU A 49 -9.63 2.98 20.55
N LYS A 50 -9.39 1.97 21.40
CA LYS A 50 -10.44 1.13 21.98
C LYS A 50 -11.41 1.91 22.87
N LYS A 51 -10.96 3.00 23.50
CA LYS A 51 -11.83 3.88 24.31
C LYS A 51 -12.69 4.82 23.46
N LYS A 52 -12.16 5.26 22.30
CA LYS A 52 -12.81 6.30 21.48
C LYS A 52 -13.76 5.72 20.42
N TYR A 53 -13.43 4.54 19.87
CA TYR A 53 -14.14 3.98 18.72
C TYR A 53 -14.79 2.65 19.04
N ASP A 54 -16.06 2.49 18.62
CA ASP A 54 -16.76 1.23 18.66
C ASP A 54 -16.36 0.30 17.50
N ASN A 55 -16.63 -1.01 17.64
CA ASN A 55 -16.37 -2.01 16.61
C ASN A 55 -14.93 -2.02 16.09
N ILE A 56 -13.96 -1.76 16.98
CA ILE A 56 -12.55 -1.71 16.67
C ILE A 56 -11.79 -2.83 17.38
N GLU A 57 -10.98 -3.55 16.61
CA GLU A 57 -9.97 -4.47 17.10
C GLU A 57 -8.58 -3.86 16.84
N VAL A 58 -7.70 -3.87 17.82
CA VAL A 58 -6.31 -3.40 17.65
C VAL A 58 -5.39 -4.57 17.95
N ILE A 59 -4.55 -4.89 16.96
CA ILE A 59 -3.53 -5.95 17.06
C ILE A 59 -2.16 -5.28 17.11
N LEU A 60 -1.48 -5.46 18.22
CA LEU A 60 -0.11 -4.95 18.40
C LEU A 60 0.88 -5.84 17.64
N SER A 61 1.80 -5.20 16.92
CA SER A 61 2.86 -5.86 16.16
C SER A 61 4.15 -5.06 16.21
N SER A 62 5.27 -5.74 16.02
CA SER A 62 6.53 -5.07 15.70
C SER A 62 6.49 -4.56 14.24
N ASN A 63 7.42 -3.67 13.88
CA ASN A 63 7.49 -3.14 12.52
C ASN A 63 7.94 -4.22 11.51
N ILE A 64 6.98 -4.98 11.00
CA ILE A 64 7.17 -6.05 10.00
C ILE A 64 7.01 -5.58 8.56
N GLY A 65 6.69 -4.31 8.34
CA GLY A 65 6.41 -3.71 7.03
C GLY A 65 4.93 -3.58 6.72
N MET A 66 4.63 -2.86 5.63
CA MET A 66 3.24 -2.52 5.27
C MET A 66 2.45 -3.74 4.79
N GLY A 67 2.98 -4.48 3.82
CA GLY A 67 2.29 -5.65 3.27
C GLY A 67 2.06 -6.75 4.30
N ALA A 68 3.08 -7.05 5.13
CA ALA A 68 2.96 -8.04 6.20
C ALA A 68 1.96 -7.60 7.28
N GLY A 69 1.95 -6.31 7.65
CA GLY A 69 0.95 -5.75 8.56
C GLY A 69 -0.47 -5.89 7.99
N ASN A 70 -0.68 -5.53 6.73
CA ASN A 70 -1.97 -5.73 6.06
C ASN A 70 -2.39 -7.20 6.04
N ASN A 71 -1.45 -8.12 5.86
CA ASN A 71 -1.75 -9.55 5.88
C ASN A 71 -2.30 -10.03 7.23
N ILE A 72 -1.81 -9.50 8.35
CA ILE A 72 -2.36 -9.80 9.68
C ILE A 72 -3.85 -9.43 9.72
N GLY A 73 -4.19 -8.20 9.31
CA GLY A 73 -5.57 -7.73 9.28
C GLY A 73 -6.45 -8.52 8.30
N LEU A 74 -5.95 -8.81 7.09
CA LEU A 74 -6.66 -9.60 6.08
C LEU A 74 -6.96 -11.02 6.55
N LYS A 75 -6.03 -11.67 7.28
CA LYS A 75 -6.23 -13.00 7.87
C LYS A 75 -7.20 -12.99 9.05
N ALA A 76 -7.22 -11.89 9.83
CA ALA A 76 -8.15 -11.72 10.95
C ALA A 76 -9.58 -11.36 10.50
N CYS A 77 -9.73 -10.83 9.29
CA CYS A 77 -11.03 -10.41 8.75
C CYS A 77 -12.03 -11.56 8.65
N LYS A 78 -13.26 -11.35 9.16
CA LYS A 78 -14.35 -12.34 9.16
C LYS A 78 -15.45 -12.02 8.14
N THR A 79 -15.42 -10.85 7.51
CA THR A 79 -16.40 -10.43 6.51
C THR A 79 -16.00 -10.91 5.12
N SER A 80 -16.92 -10.83 4.16
CA SER A 80 -16.68 -11.25 2.76
C SER A 80 -15.72 -10.31 2.03
N TYR A 81 -15.62 -9.05 2.49
CA TYR A 81 -14.77 -8.02 1.92
C TYR A 81 -13.91 -7.39 3.00
N ALA A 82 -12.69 -7.05 2.63
CA ALA A 82 -11.74 -6.32 3.48
C ALA A 82 -11.31 -5.05 2.77
N TYR A 83 -11.37 -3.92 3.47
CA TYR A 83 -10.97 -2.65 2.92
C TYR A 83 -9.67 -2.16 3.57
N VAL A 84 -8.55 -2.39 2.89
CA VAL A 84 -7.22 -1.92 3.31
C VAL A 84 -7.11 -0.42 3.04
N LEU A 85 -6.72 0.35 4.06
CA LEU A 85 -6.54 1.80 4.01
C LEU A 85 -5.23 2.21 4.67
N ASN A 86 -4.58 3.23 4.11
CA ASN A 86 -3.51 3.92 4.83
C ASN A 86 -4.10 4.87 5.91
N PRO A 87 -3.38 5.11 7.02
CA PRO A 87 -3.87 5.97 8.10
C PRO A 87 -3.99 7.46 7.72
N ASP A 88 -3.41 7.89 6.59
CA ASP A 88 -3.46 9.26 6.05
C ASP A 88 -4.49 9.45 4.93
N THR A 89 -5.43 8.49 4.81
CA THR A 89 -6.59 8.60 3.92
C THR A 89 -7.78 9.24 4.63
N LYS A 90 -8.67 9.85 3.86
CA LYS A 90 -9.93 10.39 4.35
C LYS A 90 -11.04 10.15 3.32
N PHE A 91 -12.16 9.59 3.76
CA PHE A 91 -13.36 9.45 2.95
C PHE A 91 -14.11 10.78 2.87
N HIS A 92 -14.72 11.06 1.72
CA HIS A 92 -15.80 12.04 1.59
C HIS A 92 -17.11 11.38 2.01
N ASP A 93 -18.15 12.17 2.27
CA ASP A 93 -19.43 11.67 2.80
C ASP A 93 -20.11 10.64 1.88
N ASP A 94 -19.89 10.75 0.57
CA ASP A 94 -20.48 9.89 -0.44
C ASP A 94 -19.53 8.79 -0.97
N THR A 95 -18.26 8.76 -0.53
CA THR A 95 -17.24 7.81 -1.02
C THR A 95 -17.75 6.37 -0.97
N LEU A 96 -18.16 5.94 0.22
CA LEU A 96 -18.53 4.54 0.45
C LEU A 96 -19.89 4.19 -0.18
N LYS A 97 -20.84 5.13 -0.15
CA LYS A 97 -22.13 4.98 -0.81
C LYS A 97 -21.95 4.73 -2.30
N ASN A 98 -21.26 5.62 -2.99
CA ASN A 98 -21.02 5.53 -4.44
C ASN A 98 -20.25 4.24 -4.79
N LEU A 99 -19.26 3.87 -3.96
CA LEU A 99 -18.51 2.63 -4.15
C LEU A 99 -19.42 1.41 -4.10
N ILE A 100 -20.22 1.27 -3.05
CA ILE A 100 -21.12 0.12 -2.85
C ILE A 100 -22.20 0.07 -3.93
N GLU A 101 -22.84 1.19 -4.23
CA GLU A 101 -23.88 1.27 -5.29
C GLU A 101 -23.31 0.85 -6.65
N THR A 102 -22.13 1.34 -7.03
CA THR A 102 -21.49 0.99 -8.29
C THR A 102 -21.11 -0.49 -8.33
N LEU A 103 -20.54 -1.03 -7.25
CA LEU A 103 -20.16 -2.44 -7.18
C LEU A 103 -21.35 -3.40 -7.21
N ASN A 104 -22.51 -2.97 -6.74
CA ASN A 104 -23.74 -3.76 -6.81
C ASN A 104 -24.32 -3.89 -8.24
N ASN A 105 -23.81 -3.11 -9.19
CA ASN A 105 -24.19 -3.13 -10.59
C ASN A 105 -23.19 -3.91 -11.48
N ILE A 106 -22.15 -4.51 -10.90
CA ILE A 106 -21.20 -5.35 -11.62
C ILE A 106 -21.21 -6.78 -11.09
N ASN A 107 -20.86 -7.71 -11.97
CA ASN A 107 -20.97 -9.14 -11.66
C ASN A 107 -19.79 -9.66 -10.82
N ASP A 108 -18.60 -9.13 -11.01
CA ASP A 108 -17.39 -9.66 -10.39
C ASP A 108 -16.25 -8.62 -10.29
N PHE A 109 -15.43 -8.76 -9.26
CA PHE A 109 -14.17 -8.03 -9.07
C PHE A 109 -13.26 -8.75 -8.08
N THR A 110 -11.97 -8.49 -8.14
CA THR A 110 -10.98 -9.00 -7.17
C THR A 110 -10.47 -7.88 -6.27
N LEU A 111 -10.08 -6.75 -6.86
CA LEU A 111 -9.68 -5.53 -6.16
C LEU A 111 -10.38 -4.31 -6.74
N VAL A 112 -10.74 -3.38 -5.87
CA VAL A 112 -11.32 -2.09 -6.28
C VAL A 112 -10.75 -0.97 -5.41
N SER A 113 -10.62 0.22 -6.00
CA SER A 113 -10.34 1.46 -5.26
C SER A 113 -11.25 2.58 -5.75
N PRO A 114 -11.65 3.53 -4.89
CA PRO A 114 -12.10 4.84 -5.32
C PRO A 114 -11.01 5.57 -6.10
N LEU A 115 -11.40 6.59 -6.83
CA LEU A 115 -10.45 7.48 -7.50
C LEU A 115 -9.87 8.48 -6.47
N ASN A 116 -8.55 8.70 -6.52
CA ASN A 116 -7.92 9.77 -5.74
C ASN A 116 -8.48 11.14 -6.21
N ASP A 117 -8.92 11.97 -5.27
CA ASP A 117 -9.47 13.30 -5.57
C ASP A 117 -8.41 14.27 -6.13
N ASN A 118 -7.14 14.01 -5.87
CA ASN A 118 -6.03 14.75 -6.48
C ASN A 118 -5.74 14.26 -7.90
N LYS A 119 -6.28 14.95 -8.89
CA LYS A 119 -6.14 14.61 -10.32
C LYS A 119 -4.69 14.58 -10.83
N ASN A 120 -3.76 15.25 -10.15
CA ASN A 120 -2.35 15.25 -10.52
C ASN A 120 -1.62 13.95 -10.11
N PHE A 121 -2.24 13.16 -9.23
CA PHE A 121 -1.69 11.91 -8.72
C PHE A 121 -2.71 10.78 -8.82
N PRO A 122 -2.99 10.26 -10.04
CA PRO A 122 -3.91 9.15 -10.19
C PRO A 122 -3.37 7.92 -9.45
N ASN A 123 -4.27 7.27 -8.70
CA ASN A 123 -3.92 6.11 -7.87
C ASN A 123 -4.00 4.77 -8.61
N TYR A 124 -3.78 4.79 -9.91
CA TYR A 124 -3.80 3.59 -10.73
C TYR A 124 -2.84 3.68 -11.92
N LYS A 125 -2.49 2.52 -12.47
CA LYS A 125 -1.78 2.38 -13.74
C LYS A 125 -2.66 1.62 -14.74
N LYS A 126 -2.61 2.05 -16.00
CA LYS A 126 -3.39 1.47 -17.09
C LYS A 126 -2.56 1.46 -18.37
N SER A 127 -2.38 0.28 -18.95
CA SER A 127 -1.58 0.11 -20.18
C SER A 127 -2.38 0.44 -21.46
N ASN A 128 -3.72 0.23 -21.43
CA ASN A 128 -4.57 0.49 -22.57
C ASN A 128 -5.66 1.54 -22.24
N PRO A 129 -5.66 2.71 -22.90
CA PRO A 129 -6.59 3.79 -22.60
C PRO A 129 -8.06 3.49 -22.93
N SER A 130 -8.36 2.49 -23.77
CA SER A 130 -9.68 2.32 -24.38
C SER A 130 -10.69 1.45 -23.60
N THR A 131 -10.33 0.85 -22.46
CA THR A 131 -11.25 -0.04 -21.74
C THR A 131 -12.04 0.69 -20.65
N LYS A 132 -13.08 1.45 -21.02
CA LYS A 132 -14.23 1.68 -20.13
C LYS A 132 -15.02 0.39 -20.05
N THR A 133 -15.16 -0.18 -18.86
CA THR A 133 -15.87 -1.46 -18.68
C THR A 133 -17.36 -1.25 -18.48
N ALA A 134 -17.74 -0.15 -17.81
CA ALA A 134 -19.12 0.28 -17.58
C ALA A 134 -19.14 1.76 -17.16
N GLU A 135 -20.34 2.32 -16.97
CA GLU A 135 -20.46 3.65 -16.36
C GLU A 135 -19.83 3.65 -14.97
N ASN A 136 -19.01 4.67 -14.68
CA ASN A 136 -18.26 4.86 -13.43
C ASN A 136 -17.26 3.76 -13.06
N ILE A 137 -16.90 2.86 -13.98
CA ILE A 137 -15.93 1.79 -13.74
C ILE A 137 -14.82 1.82 -14.78
N LEU A 138 -13.59 1.87 -14.29
CA LEU A 138 -12.38 1.81 -15.09
C LEU A 138 -11.61 0.53 -14.76
N SER A 139 -11.41 -0.36 -15.74
CA SER A 139 -10.51 -1.51 -15.61
C SER A 139 -9.06 -1.02 -15.67
N VAL A 140 -8.25 -1.46 -14.74
CA VAL A 140 -6.86 -0.97 -14.58
C VAL A 140 -5.87 -2.12 -14.37
N ASP A 141 -4.59 -1.84 -14.57
CA ASP A 141 -3.52 -2.82 -14.37
C ASP A 141 -3.07 -2.93 -12.92
N SER A 142 -3.05 -1.82 -12.20
CA SER A 142 -2.75 -1.78 -10.78
C SER A 142 -3.42 -0.59 -10.11
N ILE A 143 -3.59 -0.69 -8.80
CA ILE A 143 -4.04 0.37 -7.91
C ILE A 143 -3.02 0.59 -6.81
N ASP A 144 -2.98 1.81 -6.28
CA ASP A 144 -2.08 2.15 -5.19
C ASP A 144 -2.53 1.54 -3.85
N GLY A 145 -1.56 1.19 -3.01
CA GLY A 145 -1.78 0.45 -1.77
C GLY A 145 -2.50 1.24 -0.67
N PHE A 146 -2.74 2.54 -0.84
CA PHE A 146 -3.36 3.35 0.21
C PHE A 146 -4.88 3.13 0.35
N SER A 147 -5.53 2.55 -0.67
CA SER A 147 -6.97 2.27 -0.67
C SER A 147 -7.27 1.08 -1.57
N MET A 148 -7.58 -0.07 -0.96
CA MET A 148 -7.81 -1.33 -1.68
C MET A 148 -8.95 -2.12 -1.05
N LEU A 149 -10.10 -2.23 -1.72
CA LEU A 149 -11.19 -3.12 -1.33
C LEU A 149 -10.97 -4.51 -1.95
N PHE A 150 -10.83 -5.51 -1.12
CA PHE A 150 -10.60 -6.91 -1.47
C PHE A 150 -11.91 -7.70 -1.48
N ASN A 151 -12.18 -8.44 -2.54
CA ASN A 151 -13.14 -9.53 -2.52
C ASN A 151 -12.44 -10.79 -2.00
N LEU A 152 -12.58 -11.10 -0.72
CA LEU A 152 -11.82 -12.17 -0.06
C LEU A 152 -12.10 -13.56 -0.65
N LYS A 153 -13.25 -13.78 -1.29
CA LYS A 153 -13.58 -15.05 -1.98
C LYS A 153 -12.61 -15.37 -3.13
N LYS A 154 -11.95 -14.36 -3.70
CA LYS A 154 -10.94 -14.51 -4.77
C LYS A 154 -9.56 -14.90 -4.25
N PHE A 155 -9.32 -14.79 -2.94
CA PHE A 155 -8.02 -15.04 -2.33
C PHE A 155 -7.99 -16.41 -1.63
N LYS A 156 -8.11 -17.47 -2.44
CA LYS A 156 -7.89 -18.84 -1.96
C LYS A 156 -6.49 -18.95 -1.35
N ASN A 157 -6.37 -19.72 -0.25
CA ASN A 157 -5.12 -19.90 0.50
C ASN A 157 -4.50 -18.61 1.08
N GLN A 158 -5.28 -17.53 1.21
CA GLN A 158 -4.83 -16.26 1.82
C GLN A 158 -3.52 -15.70 1.21
N ASN A 159 -3.33 -15.87 -0.10
CA ASN A 159 -2.17 -15.37 -0.82
C ASN A 159 -2.32 -13.88 -1.16
N PHE A 160 -2.25 -13.04 -0.12
CA PHE A 160 -2.38 -11.58 -0.20
C PHE A 160 -1.08 -10.91 -0.62
N PHE A 161 -0.49 -10.06 0.22
CA PHE A 161 0.77 -9.39 -0.06
C PHE A 161 1.97 -10.33 0.15
N ASP A 162 3.01 -10.17 -0.67
CA ASP A 162 4.29 -10.86 -0.47
C ASP A 162 5.07 -10.18 0.67
N GLU A 163 5.21 -10.89 1.79
CA GLU A 163 5.85 -10.38 3.02
C GLU A 163 7.37 -10.16 2.89
N ASN A 164 7.99 -10.56 1.77
CA ASN A 164 9.38 -10.19 1.47
C ASN A 164 9.52 -8.68 1.16
N PHE A 165 8.46 -8.03 0.66
CA PHE A 165 8.44 -6.57 0.55
C PHE A 165 8.17 -5.96 1.92
N PHE A 166 9.16 -5.26 2.46
CA PHE A 166 8.92 -4.47 3.67
C PHE A 166 8.15 -3.18 3.36
N LEU A 167 8.52 -2.53 2.26
CA LEU A 167 7.94 -1.25 1.82
C LEU A 167 8.13 -1.10 0.31
N TYR A 168 7.09 -0.62 -0.39
CA TYR A 168 7.00 -0.38 -1.83
C TYR A 168 6.91 -1.61 -2.71
N LEU A 169 6.09 -1.49 -3.73
CA LEU A 169 5.80 -2.47 -4.79
C LEU A 169 5.08 -3.75 -4.31
N GLU A 170 4.69 -3.85 -3.04
CA GLU A 170 3.84 -4.93 -2.55
C GLU A 170 2.46 -4.92 -3.20
N ASN A 171 1.90 -3.72 -3.45
CA ASN A 171 0.65 -3.54 -4.17
C ASN A 171 0.78 -3.84 -5.67
N ASP A 172 1.87 -3.38 -6.30
CA ASP A 172 2.16 -3.70 -7.72
C ASP A 172 2.37 -5.21 -7.92
N ASP A 173 3.06 -5.89 -6.99
CA ASP A 173 3.22 -7.34 -6.99
C ASP A 173 1.87 -8.07 -6.92
N LEU A 174 1.02 -7.65 -5.98
CA LEU A 174 -0.31 -8.22 -5.82
C LEU A 174 -1.16 -8.01 -7.09
N CYS A 175 -1.22 -6.80 -7.60
CA CYS A 175 -2.00 -6.48 -8.80
C CYS A 175 -1.49 -7.27 -10.02
N LEU A 176 -0.18 -7.41 -10.19
CA LEU A 176 0.39 -8.20 -11.29
C LEU A 176 0.05 -9.70 -11.15
N ARG A 177 0.03 -10.25 -9.92
CA ARG A 177 -0.40 -11.65 -9.68
C ARG A 177 -1.88 -11.86 -10.01
N ILE A 178 -2.73 -10.89 -9.67
CA ILE A 178 -4.17 -10.89 -10.00
C ILE A 178 -4.36 -10.86 -11.52
N LYS A 179 -3.68 -9.96 -12.22
CA LYS A 179 -3.74 -9.89 -13.70
C LYS A 179 -3.27 -11.16 -14.39
N LYS A 180 -2.22 -11.81 -13.89
CA LYS A 180 -1.75 -13.10 -14.42
C LYS A 180 -2.78 -14.23 -14.27
N ARG A 181 -3.77 -14.07 -13.39
CA ARG A 181 -4.92 -14.97 -13.24
C ARG A 181 -6.15 -14.52 -14.03
N GLU A 182 -5.98 -13.48 -14.87
CA GLU A 182 -7.08 -12.87 -15.66
C GLU A 182 -8.23 -12.33 -14.78
N GLU A 183 -7.94 -11.99 -13.54
CA GLU A 183 -8.90 -11.43 -12.60
C GLU A 183 -8.96 -9.91 -12.68
N LEU A 184 -10.07 -9.32 -12.20
CA LEU A 184 -10.45 -7.94 -12.48
C LEU A 184 -10.04 -6.99 -11.35
N ILE A 185 -9.40 -5.88 -11.74
CA ILE A 185 -9.04 -4.76 -10.88
C ILE A 185 -9.71 -3.50 -11.42
N TYR A 186 -10.41 -2.76 -10.55
CA TYR A 186 -11.19 -1.59 -10.97
C TYR A 186 -10.87 -0.33 -10.16
N ILE A 187 -11.08 0.81 -10.82
CA ILE A 187 -11.31 2.11 -10.17
C ILE A 187 -12.78 2.47 -10.33
N VAL A 188 -13.42 2.91 -9.25
CA VAL A 188 -14.76 3.49 -9.26
C VAL A 188 -14.62 5.01 -9.33
N THR A 189 -14.95 5.59 -10.48
CA THR A 189 -14.63 6.99 -10.82
C THR A 189 -15.55 8.02 -10.19
N ASN A 190 -16.77 7.64 -9.80
CA ASN A 190 -17.71 8.48 -9.05
C ASN A 190 -17.58 8.36 -7.53
N SER A 191 -16.67 7.52 -7.05
CA SER A 191 -16.29 7.40 -5.64
C SER A 191 -14.92 8.04 -5.46
N LEU A 192 -14.83 9.08 -4.64
CA LEU A 192 -13.59 9.84 -4.43
C LEU A 192 -13.01 9.58 -3.04
N ILE A 193 -11.70 9.57 -2.94
CA ILE A 193 -10.97 9.45 -1.66
C ILE A 193 -9.82 10.45 -1.63
N ASN A 194 -9.62 11.08 -0.47
CA ASN A 194 -8.47 11.95 -0.25
C ASN A 194 -7.31 11.16 0.35
N HIS A 195 -6.12 11.33 -0.22
CA HIS A 195 -4.87 10.77 0.32
C HIS A 195 -3.83 11.90 0.42
N LYS A 196 -3.52 12.28 1.65
CA LYS A 196 -2.61 13.41 1.90
C LYS A 196 -1.17 13.13 1.49
N GLY A 197 -0.79 11.85 1.40
CA GLY A 197 0.59 11.46 1.12
C GLY A 197 1.57 11.86 2.23
N SER A 198 2.76 11.32 2.16
CA SER A 198 3.87 11.42 3.12
C SER A 198 4.00 12.74 3.89
N ILE A 199 3.34 12.86 5.03
CA ILE A 199 3.42 14.06 5.89
C ILE A 199 4.65 14.05 6.81
N SER A 200 5.24 12.88 7.09
CA SER A 200 6.41 12.77 7.96
C SER A 200 7.71 12.71 7.16
N ILE A 201 8.36 13.86 7.03
CA ILE A 201 9.71 13.96 6.48
C ILE A 201 10.68 14.13 7.65
N ASN A 202 11.30 13.02 8.06
CA ASN A 202 12.54 13.11 8.79
C ASN A 202 13.62 12.38 7.98
N ASP A 203 14.86 12.82 8.09
CA ASP A 203 16.00 12.29 7.33
C ASP A 203 16.16 10.77 7.47
N LYS A 204 15.90 10.23 8.65
CA LYS A 204 15.97 8.79 8.91
C LYS A 204 14.96 8.03 8.05
N LEU A 205 13.71 8.49 7.99
CA LEU A 205 12.67 7.89 7.17
C LEU A 205 12.98 8.03 5.67
N GLU A 206 13.58 9.12 5.23
CA GLU A 206 14.00 9.30 3.85
C GLU A 206 15.07 8.28 3.45
N TYR A 207 16.06 8.02 4.31
CA TYR A 207 17.08 6.99 4.09
C TYR A 207 16.48 5.60 3.99
N LEU A 208 15.58 5.24 4.90
CA LEU A 208 14.86 3.97 4.89
C LEU A 208 14.06 3.80 3.59
N ARG A 209 13.28 4.82 3.21
CA ARG A 209 12.49 4.81 1.96
C ARG A 209 13.36 4.60 0.72
N ASN A 210 14.50 5.29 0.62
CA ASN A 210 15.41 5.17 -0.51
C ASN A 210 16.06 3.79 -0.60
N TRP A 211 16.40 3.17 0.54
CA TRP A 211 16.94 1.82 0.59
C TRP A 211 15.89 0.80 0.13
N HIS A 212 14.69 0.82 0.73
CA HIS A 212 13.63 -0.14 0.39
C HIS A 212 13.10 0.04 -1.03
N TRP A 213 13.00 1.28 -1.53
CA TRP A 213 12.58 1.52 -2.91
C TRP A 213 13.47 0.79 -3.92
N MET A 214 14.79 0.87 -3.74
CA MET A 214 15.73 0.23 -4.64
C MET A 214 15.78 -1.28 -4.45
N TRP A 215 15.71 -1.75 -3.20
CA TRP A 215 15.62 -3.17 -2.90
C TRP A 215 14.39 -3.79 -3.55
N SER A 216 13.23 -3.22 -3.32
CA SER A 216 11.93 -3.70 -3.82
C SER A 216 11.87 -3.65 -5.34
N LYS A 217 12.44 -2.60 -5.97
CA LYS A 217 12.49 -2.49 -7.43
C LYS A 217 13.28 -3.64 -8.08
N PHE A 218 14.43 -4.01 -7.51
CA PHE A 218 15.18 -5.15 -8.02
C PHE A 218 14.46 -6.46 -7.75
N TYR A 219 13.98 -6.67 -6.52
CA TYR A 219 13.27 -7.88 -6.11
C TYR A 219 12.02 -8.13 -6.97
N PHE A 220 11.19 -7.11 -7.18
CA PHE A 220 10.00 -7.17 -8.04
C PHE A 220 10.34 -7.65 -9.46
N ASN A 221 11.34 -7.01 -10.09
CA ASN A 221 11.74 -7.39 -11.44
C ASN A 221 12.33 -8.80 -11.49
N ARG A 222 13.14 -9.20 -10.49
CA ARG A 222 13.67 -10.54 -10.38
C ARG A 222 12.57 -11.59 -10.25
N LYS A 223 11.59 -11.32 -9.40
CA LYS A 223 10.46 -12.23 -9.12
C LYS A 223 9.60 -12.46 -10.36
N HIS A 224 9.29 -11.40 -11.11
CA HIS A 224 8.31 -11.46 -12.19
C HIS A 224 8.91 -11.69 -13.58
N TYR A 225 10.15 -11.27 -13.80
CA TYR A 225 10.78 -11.22 -15.13
C TYR A 225 12.17 -11.88 -15.18
N GLY A 226 12.65 -12.40 -14.06
CA GLY A 226 13.94 -13.09 -13.98
C GLY A 226 15.12 -12.16 -13.66
N TYR A 227 16.25 -12.80 -13.30
CA TYR A 227 17.41 -12.11 -12.75
C TYR A 227 18.08 -11.14 -13.75
N PHE A 228 18.30 -11.56 -14.99
CA PHE A 228 18.93 -10.71 -16.02
C PHE A 228 18.07 -9.50 -16.38
N ASN A 229 16.74 -9.68 -16.44
CA ASN A 229 15.83 -8.57 -16.65
C ASN A 229 15.88 -7.57 -15.48
N ALA A 230 15.96 -8.07 -14.24
CA ALA A 230 16.12 -7.20 -13.07
C ALA A 230 17.41 -6.37 -13.13
N ILE A 231 18.54 -6.98 -13.54
CA ILE A 231 19.80 -6.25 -13.75
C ILE A 231 19.63 -5.15 -14.80
N SER A 232 19.06 -5.48 -15.96
CA SER A 232 18.83 -4.51 -17.03
C SER A 232 17.95 -3.33 -16.56
N LYS A 233 16.84 -3.63 -15.86
CA LYS A 233 15.90 -2.61 -15.35
C LYS A 233 16.48 -1.71 -14.26
N ILE A 234 17.46 -2.20 -13.46
CA ILE A 234 18.06 -1.42 -12.38
C ILE A 234 19.34 -0.68 -12.81
N SER A 235 19.96 -1.06 -13.94
CA SER A 235 21.26 -0.54 -14.37
C SER A 235 21.33 0.98 -14.43
N LEU A 236 20.36 1.64 -15.04
CA LEU A 236 20.29 3.11 -15.09
C LEU A 236 20.15 3.73 -13.70
N ASN A 237 19.35 3.12 -12.82
CA ASN A 237 19.22 3.59 -11.44
C ASN A 237 20.52 3.42 -10.64
N PHE A 238 21.22 2.31 -10.88
CA PHE A 238 22.53 2.04 -10.26
C PHE A 238 23.58 3.06 -10.74
N SER A 239 23.73 3.26 -12.05
CA SER A 239 24.69 4.22 -12.62
C SER A 239 24.40 5.66 -12.16
N ALA A 240 23.11 6.05 -12.16
CA ALA A 240 22.72 7.38 -11.67
C ALA A 240 22.98 7.54 -10.16
N ALA A 241 22.79 6.48 -9.36
CA ALA A 241 23.08 6.51 -7.93
C ALA A 241 24.59 6.61 -7.66
N CYS A 242 25.43 5.86 -8.40
CA CYS A 242 26.89 5.96 -8.31
C CYS A 242 27.36 7.39 -8.66
N PHE A 243 26.91 7.93 -9.79
CA PHE A 243 27.29 9.26 -10.24
C PHE A 243 26.91 10.35 -9.23
N LYS A 244 25.66 10.32 -8.76
CA LYS A 244 25.19 11.28 -7.75
C LYS A 244 25.87 11.10 -6.40
N TYR A 245 26.22 9.87 -6.00
CA TYR A 245 27.00 9.62 -4.79
C TYR A 245 28.38 10.29 -4.87
N LEU A 246 29.07 10.20 -6.01
CA LEU A 246 30.37 10.85 -6.24
C LEU A 246 30.25 12.39 -6.23
N ILE A 247 29.26 12.94 -6.97
CA ILE A 247 29.01 14.39 -7.00
C ILE A 247 28.78 14.93 -5.59
N TYR A 248 27.86 14.33 -4.81
CA TYR A 248 27.57 14.82 -3.47
C TYR A 248 28.65 14.52 -2.44
N SER A 249 29.57 13.58 -2.73
CA SER A 249 30.80 13.41 -1.98
C SER A 249 31.77 14.58 -2.22
N PHE A 250 31.92 15.00 -3.49
CA PHE A 250 32.75 16.15 -3.85
C PHE A 250 32.17 17.47 -3.33
N LEU A 251 30.85 17.65 -3.43
CA LEU A 251 30.15 18.84 -2.93
C LEU A 251 29.99 18.87 -1.40
N LEU A 252 30.56 17.92 -0.67
CA LEU A 252 30.46 17.77 0.78
C LEU A 252 29.02 17.79 1.33
N ASN A 253 28.03 17.44 0.50
CA ASN A 253 26.62 17.35 0.92
C ASN A 253 26.35 15.98 1.57
N SER A 254 26.54 15.91 2.89
CA SER A 254 26.43 14.67 3.66
C SER A 254 25.05 14.03 3.57
N HIS A 255 23.95 14.82 3.58
CA HIS A 255 22.58 14.34 3.50
C HIS A 255 22.31 13.64 2.16
N LYS A 256 22.52 14.34 1.04
CA LYS A 256 22.29 13.76 -0.30
C LYS A 256 23.25 12.60 -0.59
N LYS A 257 24.51 12.68 -0.18
CA LYS A 257 25.46 11.56 -0.25
C LYS A 257 24.89 10.31 0.43
N LYS A 258 24.34 10.45 1.65
CA LYS A 258 23.76 9.33 2.40
C LYS A 258 22.53 8.74 1.69
N ILE A 259 21.65 9.54 1.09
CA ILE A 259 20.52 9.07 0.28
C ILE A 259 21.01 8.13 -0.82
N TYR A 260 21.99 8.56 -1.64
CA TYR A 260 22.48 7.74 -2.75
C TYR A 260 23.27 6.53 -2.28
N LYS A 261 23.98 6.60 -1.15
CA LYS A 261 24.54 5.43 -0.49
C LYS A 261 23.46 4.42 -0.12
N MET A 262 22.34 4.86 0.46
CA MET A 262 21.22 3.96 0.80
C MET A 262 20.61 3.30 -0.43
N ARG A 263 20.46 4.03 -1.55
CA ARG A 263 20.01 3.45 -2.83
C ARG A 263 20.94 2.34 -3.31
N LEU A 264 22.25 2.56 -3.30
CA LEU A 264 23.24 1.55 -3.69
C LEU A 264 23.18 0.33 -2.75
N CYS A 265 23.13 0.55 -1.44
CA CYS A 265 23.03 -0.53 -0.46
C CYS A 265 21.77 -1.37 -0.65
N GLY A 266 20.62 -0.76 -0.96
CA GLY A 266 19.38 -1.47 -1.26
C GLY A 266 19.49 -2.34 -2.51
N ILE A 267 20.08 -1.80 -3.60
CA ILE A 267 20.34 -2.58 -4.83
C ILE A 267 21.24 -3.77 -4.53
N PHE A 268 22.40 -3.57 -3.88
CA PHE A 268 23.34 -4.64 -3.56
C PHE A 268 22.72 -5.70 -2.67
N ALA A 269 21.99 -5.31 -1.62
CA ALA A 269 21.32 -6.26 -0.74
C ALA A 269 20.33 -7.16 -1.51
N SER A 270 19.53 -6.58 -2.39
CA SER A 270 18.57 -7.34 -3.19
C SER A 270 19.25 -8.21 -4.26
N LEU A 271 20.32 -7.72 -4.90
CA LEU A 271 21.10 -8.42 -5.92
C LEU A 271 21.71 -9.71 -5.36
N ILE A 272 22.27 -9.68 -4.14
CA ILE A 272 22.84 -10.87 -3.48
C ILE A 272 21.81 -11.68 -2.70
N GLY A 273 20.53 -11.39 -2.86
CA GLY A 273 19.42 -12.15 -2.27
C GLY A 273 19.20 -11.94 -0.77
N LYS A 274 19.77 -10.89 -0.17
CA LYS A 274 19.47 -10.54 1.23
C LYS A 274 18.03 -10.08 1.37
N LYS A 275 17.39 -10.42 2.50
CA LYS A 275 16.03 -9.98 2.83
C LYS A 275 15.96 -8.45 2.95
N SER A 276 14.77 -7.90 2.84
CA SER A 276 14.46 -6.49 3.07
C SER A 276 14.55 -6.16 4.56
N SER A 277 15.77 -6.09 5.09
CA SER A 277 16.06 -6.09 6.54
C SER A 277 16.45 -4.73 7.12
N PHE A 278 16.67 -3.71 6.27
CA PHE A 278 17.05 -2.40 6.78
C PHE A 278 15.95 -1.79 7.64
N ARG A 279 16.27 -1.46 8.88
CA ARG A 279 15.38 -0.78 9.85
C ARG A 279 16.08 0.44 10.39
N ILE A 280 15.30 1.38 10.90
CA ILE A 280 15.80 2.51 11.68
C ILE A 280 15.60 2.11 13.14
N ASP A 281 16.69 2.00 13.86
CA ASP A 281 16.63 1.85 15.32
C ASP A 281 16.00 3.12 15.89
N ASN A 282 14.99 2.96 16.73
CA ASN A 282 14.30 4.05 17.44
C ASN A 282 15.18 4.68 18.49
#